data_35ecd8d7a93f35e0c96e2afcd08a8b45
#
_entry.id   35ecd8d7a93f35e0c96e2afcd08a8b45
#
_cell.length_a   1.000
_cell.length_b   1.000
_cell.length_c   1.000
_cell.angle_alpha   90.00
_cell.angle_beta   90.00
_cell.angle_gamma   90.00
#
_symmetry.space_group_name_H-M   'P 1'
#
loop_
_entity.id
_entity.type
_entity.pdbx_description
1 polymer ?
#
loop_
_entity_poly.entity_id
_entity_poly.type
_entity_poly.pdbx_seq_one_letter_code
_entity_poly.pdbx_strand_id
1 'polypeptide(L)'
;MCIRDRARIQEGLILLHNGTAQRMLITGVGQSVSKKALIRQLNLSAPQLAIFHCCVDIEKTAMDTKGNAYAARMWAEANKFSTIRLVTANYHLARADLELKRLMPGHTIRSWPVIPPDLQLNGWYLHWPTVRLLAKEYAKYLLARVWL
;
A
#
# COMPACT_ATOMS: atom_id res chain seq x y z
N MET A 1 0.22 7.30 11.83
CA MET A 1 -0.18 7.14 10.40
C MET A 1 -0.03 8.48 9.71
N CYS A 2 0.66 8.54 8.59
CA CYS A 2 0.84 9.76 7.81
C CYS A 2 -0.44 10.02 6.96
N ILE A 3 -0.71 11.29 6.61
CA ILE A 3 -1.82 11.68 5.70
C ILE A 3 -1.79 10.87 4.39
N ARG A 4 -0.59 10.53 3.90
CA ARG A 4 -0.36 9.71 2.71
C ARG A 4 -0.90 8.27 2.84
N ASP A 5 -0.85 7.71 4.04
CA ASP A 5 -1.36 6.35 4.29
C ASP A 5 -2.88 6.32 4.28
N ARG A 6 -3.51 7.41 4.73
CA ARG A 6 -4.96 7.55 4.72
C ARG A 6 -5.53 7.48 3.30
N ALA A 7 -4.95 8.21 2.34
CA ALA A 7 -5.42 8.21 0.95
C ALA A 7 -5.37 6.79 0.33
N ARG A 8 -4.30 6.03 0.59
CA ARG A 8 -4.17 4.64 0.10
C ARG A 8 -5.23 3.71 0.68
N ILE A 9 -5.49 3.83 1.99
CA ILE A 9 -6.50 3.00 2.66
C ILE A 9 -7.91 3.36 2.17
N GLN A 10 -8.21 4.63 2.02
CA GLN A 10 -9.49 5.08 1.48
C GLN A 10 -9.74 4.56 0.07
N GLU A 11 -8.71 4.60 -0.80
CA GLU A 11 -8.80 4.05 -2.15
C GLU A 11 -9.04 2.53 -2.12
N GLY A 12 -8.35 1.80 -1.26
CA GLY A 12 -8.59 0.37 -1.05
C GLY A 12 -10.01 0.06 -0.59
N LEU A 13 -10.59 0.87 0.29
CA LEU A 13 -11.99 0.73 0.73
C LEU A 13 -13.00 1.02 -0.39
N ILE A 14 -12.69 1.97 -1.30
CA ILE A 14 -13.49 2.23 -2.50
C ILE A 14 -13.49 1.01 -3.42
N LEU A 15 -12.33 0.40 -3.64
CA LEU A 15 -12.20 -0.80 -4.45
C LEU A 15 -12.98 -1.99 -3.88
N LEU A 16 -13.02 -2.14 -2.55
CA LEU A 16 -13.85 -3.13 -1.86
C LEU A 16 -15.34 -2.82 -2.03
N HIS A 17 -15.74 -1.57 -1.80
CA HIS A 17 -17.13 -1.13 -1.92
C HIS A 17 -17.70 -1.37 -3.33
N ASN A 18 -16.90 -1.13 -4.35
CA ASN A 18 -17.28 -1.31 -5.76
C ASN A 18 -17.19 -2.78 -6.24
N GLY A 19 -16.88 -3.72 -5.35
CA GLY A 19 -16.75 -5.14 -5.70
C GLY A 19 -15.54 -5.48 -6.58
N THR A 20 -14.61 -4.52 -6.76
CA THR A 20 -13.38 -4.72 -7.56
C THR A 20 -12.36 -5.58 -6.82
N ALA A 21 -12.44 -5.63 -5.51
CA ALA A 21 -11.64 -6.48 -4.64
C ALA A 21 -12.54 -7.19 -3.63
N GLN A 22 -12.16 -8.39 -3.19
CA GLN A 22 -12.90 -9.19 -2.21
C GLN A 22 -12.42 -8.94 -0.78
N ARG A 23 -11.10 -8.80 -0.61
CA ARG A 23 -10.45 -8.55 0.69
C ARG A 23 -9.30 -7.58 0.50
N MET A 24 -8.88 -6.95 1.58
CA MET A 24 -7.79 -6.01 1.62
C MET A 24 -6.83 -6.34 2.76
N LEU A 25 -5.54 -6.32 2.47
CA LEU A 25 -4.50 -6.37 3.48
C LEU A 25 -3.84 -4.99 3.60
N ILE A 26 -3.79 -4.46 4.81
CA ILE A 26 -3.02 -3.25 5.13
C ILE A 26 -1.70 -3.69 5.75
N THR A 27 -0.58 -3.38 5.08
CA THR A 27 0.78 -3.67 5.55
C THR A 27 1.50 -2.40 6.01
N GLY A 28 2.58 -2.55 6.78
CA GLY A 28 3.41 -1.44 7.24
C GLY A 28 2.74 -0.56 8.28
N VAL A 29 1.73 -1.07 8.96
CA VAL A 29 1.12 -0.41 10.12
C VAL A 29 2.02 -0.65 11.33
N GLY A 30 2.43 0.42 12.02
CA GLY A 30 3.28 0.28 13.21
C GLY A 30 2.66 -0.66 14.25
N GLN A 31 3.49 -1.46 14.92
CA GLN A 31 3.06 -2.50 15.86
C GLN A 31 2.12 -1.99 16.97
N SER A 32 2.32 -0.74 17.40
CA SER A 32 1.51 -0.08 18.44
C SER A 32 0.12 0.38 17.95
N VAL A 33 -0.15 0.39 16.65
CA VAL A 33 -1.42 0.87 16.12
C VAL A 33 -2.48 -0.22 16.21
N SER A 34 -3.51 0.02 17.02
CA SER A 34 -4.66 -0.91 17.11
C SER A 34 -5.64 -0.70 15.93
N LYS A 35 -6.40 -1.75 15.60
CA LYS A 35 -7.48 -1.68 14.59
C LYS A 35 -8.47 -0.56 14.95
N LYS A 36 -8.80 -0.41 16.22
CA LYS A 36 -9.68 0.64 16.76
C LYS A 36 -9.11 2.06 16.57
N ALA A 37 -7.81 2.23 16.79
CA ALA A 37 -7.13 3.50 16.56
C ALA A 37 -7.11 3.88 15.07
N LEU A 38 -6.88 2.90 14.20
CA LEU A 38 -6.90 3.10 12.75
C LEU A 38 -8.29 3.53 12.26
N ILE A 39 -9.36 2.87 12.72
CA ILE A 39 -10.74 3.24 12.39
C ILE A 39 -11.03 4.69 12.78
N ARG A 40 -10.65 5.11 13.99
CA ARG A 40 -10.85 6.50 14.44
C ARG A 40 -10.10 7.52 13.56
N GLN A 41 -8.85 7.20 13.20
CA GLN A 41 -8.05 8.10 12.37
C GLN A 41 -8.58 8.21 10.93
N LEU A 42 -9.20 7.15 10.41
CA LEU A 42 -9.74 7.13 9.05
C LEU A 42 -11.05 7.88 8.92
N ASN A 43 -11.78 8.08 10.02
CA ASN A 43 -13.11 8.73 10.06
C ASN A 43 -14.07 8.08 9.04
N LEU A 44 -14.26 6.76 9.17
CA LEU A 44 -15.03 5.97 8.23
C LEU A 44 -16.54 6.21 8.37
N SER A 45 -17.25 6.29 7.25
CA SER A 45 -18.71 6.25 7.22
C SER A 45 -19.22 4.86 7.65
N ALA A 46 -20.50 4.76 8.02
CA ALA A 46 -21.08 3.48 8.45
C ALA A 46 -20.91 2.33 7.43
N PRO A 47 -21.13 2.51 6.11
CA PRO A 47 -20.85 1.48 5.11
C PRO A 47 -19.37 1.10 5.05
N GLN A 48 -18.47 2.08 5.11
CA GLN A 48 -17.02 1.82 5.11
C GLN A 48 -16.58 1.06 6.36
N LEU A 49 -17.17 1.35 7.50
CA LEU A 49 -16.90 0.66 8.75
C LEU A 49 -17.31 -0.81 8.69
N ALA A 50 -18.47 -1.13 8.11
CA ALA A 50 -18.92 -2.49 7.88
C ALA A 50 -17.93 -3.26 6.99
N ILE A 51 -17.51 -2.67 5.87
CA ILE A 51 -16.49 -3.24 4.97
C ILE A 51 -15.15 -3.42 5.69
N PHE A 52 -14.74 -2.45 6.51
CA PHE A 52 -13.50 -2.54 7.27
C PHE A 52 -13.50 -3.69 8.28
N HIS A 53 -14.64 -3.98 8.89
CA HIS A 53 -14.77 -5.09 9.83
C HIS A 53 -14.78 -6.45 9.16
N CYS A 54 -15.52 -6.61 8.05
CA CYS A 54 -15.65 -7.91 7.37
C CYS A 54 -14.40 -8.31 6.59
N CYS A 55 -13.77 -7.32 5.93
CA CYS A 55 -13.00 -7.64 4.74
C CYS A 55 -11.59 -7.02 4.75
N VAL A 56 -11.16 -6.39 5.85
CA VAL A 56 -9.85 -5.78 6.01
C VAL A 56 -9.01 -6.47 7.06
N ASP A 57 -7.88 -7.00 6.64
CA ASP A 57 -6.84 -7.57 7.48
C ASP A 57 -5.70 -6.55 7.69
N ILE A 58 -5.04 -6.61 8.83
CA ILE A 58 -3.94 -5.71 9.17
C ILE A 58 -2.72 -6.54 9.54
N GLU A 59 -1.62 -6.28 8.84
CA GLU A 59 -0.32 -6.84 9.10
C GLU A 59 0.56 -5.79 9.80
N LYS A 60 1.25 -6.19 10.87
CA LYS A 60 1.98 -5.27 11.76
C LYS A 60 3.46 -5.60 11.94
N THR A 61 3.92 -6.74 11.43
CA THR A 61 5.28 -7.23 11.68
C THR A 61 6.28 -6.73 10.64
N ALA A 62 5.81 -6.38 9.45
CA ALA A 62 6.67 -5.92 8.37
C ALA A 62 7.23 -4.52 8.66
N MET A 63 8.55 -4.38 8.59
CA MET A 63 9.27 -3.14 8.87
C MET A 63 9.75 -2.42 7.60
N ASP A 64 9.77 -3.13 6.47
CA ASP A 64 10.27 -2.62 5.20
C ASP A 64 9.43 -3.11 4.00
N THR A 65 9.81 -2.69 2.79
CA THR A 65 9.05 -3.05 1.57
C THR A 65 9.14 -4.54 1.27
N LYS A 66 10.27 -5.18 1.53
CA LYS A 66 10.46 -6.62 1.33
C LYS A 66 9.61 -7.42 2.32
N GLY A 67 9.58 -7.02 3.57
CA GLY A 67 8.70 -7.59 4.60
C GLY A 67 7.22 -7.44 4.25
N ASN A 68 6.81 -6.26 3.75
CA ASN A 68 5.44 -6.04 3.26
C ASN A 68 5.08 -6.98 2.10
N ALA A 69 6.00 -7.20 1.16
CA ALA A 69 5.77 -8.09 0.03
C ALA A 69 5.70 -9.57 0.48
N TYR A 70 6.53 -9.96 1.44
CA TYR A 70 6.47 -11.30 2.04
C TYR A 70 5.15 -11.54 2.77
N ALA A 71 4.72 -10.58 3.59
CA ALA A 71 3.44 -10.65 4.30
C ALA A 71 2.24 -10.72 3.33
N ALA A 72 2.29 -9.95 2.25
CA ALA A 72 1.27 -9.98 1.19
C ALA A 72 1.21 -11.36 0.50
N ARG A 73 2.37 -11.97 0.25
CA ARG A 73 2.47 -13.34 -0.29
C ARG A 73 1.80 -14.35 0.63
N MET A 74 2.21 -14.41 1.89
CA MET A 74 1.65 -15.35 2.86
C MET A 74 0.15 -15.20 3.02
N TRP A 75 -0.33 -13.95 3.04
CA TRP A 75 -1.75 -13.65 3.11
C TRP A 75 -2.51 -14.09 1.85
N ALA A 76 -1.95 -13.86 0.67
CA ALA A 76 -2.56 -14.24 -0.60
C ALA A 76 -2.64 -15.77 -0.73
N GLU A 77 -1.59 -16.49 -0.38
CA GLU A 77 -1.54 -17.96 -0.37
C GLU A 77 -2.57 -18.55 0.60
N ALA A 78 -2.65 -18.02 1.83
CA ALA A 78 -3.61 -18.46 2.84
C ALA A 78 -5.08 -18.26 2.41
N ASN A 79 -5.35 -17.21 1.65
CA ASN A 79 -6.69 -16.91 1.12
C ASN A 79 -6.93 -17.44 -0.30
N LYS A 80 -5.95 -18.11 -0.91
CA LYS A 80 -6.01 -18.68 -2.28
C LYS A 80 -6.28 -17.62 -3.35
N PHE A 81 -5.76 -16.41 -3.19
CA PHE A 81 -5.87 -15.35 -4.17
C PHE A 81 -4.78 -15.49 -5.25
N SER A 82 -5.17 -15.48 -6.50
CA SER A 82 -4.25 -15.51 -7.66
C SER A 82 -3.94 -14.11 -8.20
N THR A 83 -4.78 -13.13 -7.90
CA THR A 83 -4.61 -11.74 -8.38
C THR A 83 -4.56 -10.79 -7.21
N ILE A 84 -3.54 -9.94 -7.19
CA ILE A 84 -3.32 -8.92 -6.19
C ILE A 84 -3.35 -7.53 -6.83
N ARG A 85 -4.12 -6.62 -6.24
CA ARG A 85 -4.09 -5.21 -6.61
C ARG A 85 -3.22 -4.45 -5.62
N LEU A 86 -2.11 -3.92 -6.11
CA LEU A 86 -1.18 -3.13 -5.31
C LEU A 86 -1.62 -1.66 -5.29
N VAL A 87 -2.20 -1.22 -4.18
CA VAL A 87 -2.59 0.18 -3.94
C VAL A 87 -1.50 0.87 -3.15
N THR A 88 -0.76 1.76 -3.78
CA THR A 88 0.31 2.50 -3.12
C THR A 88 0.55 3.87 -3.76
N ALA A 89 1.36 4.72 -3.09
CA ALA A 89 1.70 6.02 -3.64
C ALA A 89 2.46 5.86 -4.96
N ASN A 90 2.17 6.72 -5.94
CA ASN A 90 2.74 6.70 -7.27
C ASN A 90 4.29 6.67 -7.27
N TYR A 91 4.94 7.47 -6.41
CA TYR A 91 6.40 7.51 -6.29
C TYR A 91 7.01 6.23 -5.68
N HIS A 92 6.22 5.45 -4.94
CA HIS A 92 6.64 4.19 -4.31
C HIS A 92 6.33 2.96 -5.17
N LEU A 93 5.45 3.11 -6.17
CA LEU A 93 4.87 2.01 -6.93
C LEU A 93 5.90 1.10 -7.59
N ALA A 94 6.89 1.70 -8.28
CA ALA A 94 7.90 0.93 -9.01
C ALA A 94 8.69 -0.03 -8.11
N ARG A 95 9.06 0.43 -6.89
CA ARG A 95 9.78 -0.40 -5.92
C ARG A 95 8.89 -1.48 -5.31
N ALA A 96 7.67 -1.13 -4.92
CA ALA A 96 6.74 -2.09 -4.33
C ALA A 96 6.29 -3.18 -5.33
N ASP A 97 6.04 -2.80 -6.59
CA ASP A 97 5.71 -3.73 -7.67
C ASP A 97 6.86 -4.71 -7.96
N LEU A 98 8.10 -4.21 -7.99
CA LEU A 98 9.29 -5.03 -8.17
C LEU A 98 9.42 -6.09 -7.07
N GLU A 99 9.30 -5.71 -5.81
CA GLU A 99 9.40 -6.63 -4.66
C GLU A 99 8.27 -7.66 -4.65
N LEU A 100 7.04 -7.23 -4.94
CA LEU A 100 5.90 -8.16 -5.04
C LEU A 100 6.09 -9.17 -6.16
N LYS A 101 6.45 -8.75 -7.37
CA LYS A 101 6.67 -9.65 -8.51
C LYS A 101 7.78 -10.67 -8.26
N ARG A 102 8.82 -10.28 -7.54
CA ARG A 102 9.91 -11.19 -7.15
C ARG A 102 9.45 -12.27 -6.17
N LEU A 103 8.68 -11.88 -5.16
CA LEU A 103 8.24 -12.80 -4.12
C LEU A 103 7.00 -13.60 -4.50
N MET A 104 6.25 -13.15 -5.51
CA MET A 104 4.96 -13.73 -5.92
C MET A 104 4.91 -14.02 -7.43
N PRO A 105 5.87 -14.82 -7.99
CA PRO A 105 5.94 -15.05 -9.44
C PRO A 105 4.71 -15.77 -10.01
N GLY A 106 3.96 -16.49 -9.16
CA GLY A 106 2.73 -17.18 -9.55
C GLY A 106 1.45 -16.34 -9.45
N HIS A 107 1.56 -15.05 -9.08
CA HIS A 107 0.41 -14.18 -8.90
C HIS A 107 0.38 -13.08 -9.96
N THR A 108 -0.83 -12.68 -10.36
CA THR A 108 -1.02 -11.51 -11.21
C THR A 108 -1.04 -10.25 -10.35
N ILE A 109 -0.04 -9.39 -10.49
CA ILE A 109 0.04 -8.12 -9.78
C ILE A 109 -0.50 -6.99 -10.67
N ARG A 110 -1.54 -6.30 -10.21
CA ARG A 110 -2.14 -5.14 -10.87
C ARG A 110 -1.85 -3.89 -10.06
N SER A 111 -1.05 -3.00 -10.60
CA SER A 111 -0.66 -1.75 -9.96
C SER A 111 -1.81 -0.74 -9.95
N TRP A 112 -2.02 -0.07 -8.81
CA TRP A 112 -3.01 0.98 -8.63
C TRP A 112 -2.38 2.18 -7.92
N PRO A 113 -1.85 3.16 -8.69
CA PRO A 113 -1.19 4.33 -8.12
C PRO A 113 -2.18 5.27 -7.45
N VAL A 114 -1.82 5.74 -6.26
CA VAL A 114 -2.52 6.82 -5.56
C VAL A 114 -1.62 8.05 -5.53
N ILE A 115 -2.14 9.19 -5.90
CA ILE A 115 -1.42 10.47 -5.77
C ILE A 115 -1.76 11.05 -4.40
N PRO A 116 -0.79 11.15 -3.47
CA PRO A 116 -1.04 11.76 -2.17
C PRO A 116 -1.41 13.25 -2.33
N PRO A 117 -2.36 13.76 -1.54
CA PRO A 117 -2.84 15.16 -1.69
C PRO A 117 -1.76 16.20 -1.36
N ASP A 118 -0.76 15.84 -0.59
CA ASP A 118 0.39 16.68 -0.23
C ASP A 118 1.55 16.60 -1.25
N LEU A 119 1.41 15.81 -2.33
CA LEU A 119 2.42 15.70 -3.36
C LEU A 119 2.19 16.71 -4.48
N GLN A 120 3.04 17.72 -4.54
CA GLN A 120 3.01 18.72 -5.60
C GLN A 120 3.65 18.15 -6.88
N LEU A 121 2.82 17.82 -7.88
CA LEU A 121 3.30 17.29 -9.16
C LEU A 121 3.55 18.39 -10.18
N ASN A 122 2.76 19.44 -10.20
CA ASN A 122 2.98 20.59 -11.10
C ASN A 122 4.21 21.37 -10.64
N GLY A 123 5.20 21.52 -11.52
CA GLY A 123 6.46 22.17 -11.18
C GLY A 123 7.26 21.45 -10.10
N TRP A 124 7.12 20.13 -9.99
CA TRP A 124 7.73 19.29 -8.95
C TRP A 124 9.25 19.53 -8.80
N TYR A 125 9.93 19.84 -9.91
CA TYR A 125 11.38 20.11 -9.96
C TYR A 125 11.77 21.44 -9.28
N LEU A 126 10.81 22.34 -9.06
CA LEU A 126 10.99 23.58 -8.28
C LEU A 126 10.66 23.40 -6.80
N HIS A 127 10.04 22.28 -6.43
CA HIS A 127 9.63 21.99 -5.06
C HIS A 127 10.59 21.00 -4.40
N TRP A 128 11.59 21.51 -3.70
CA TRP A 128 12.66 20.73 -3.11
C TRP A 128 12.21 19.50 -2.29
N PRO A 129 11.17 19.57 -1.45
CA PRO A 129 10.68 18.40 -0.73
C PRO A 129 10.23 17.27 -1.66
N THR A 130 9.57 17.59 -2.78
CA THR A 130 9.14 16.61 -3.79
C THR A 130 10.34 16.03 -4.53
N VAL A 131 11.30 16.86 -4.97
CA VAL A 131 12.54 16.40 -5.61
C VAL A 131 13.28 15.41 -4.71
N ARG A 132 13.48 15.77 -3.43
CA ARG A 132 14.17 14.92 -2.46
C ARG A 132 13.44 13.59 -2.24
N LEU A 133 12.09 13.61 -2.17
CA LEU A 133 11.27 12.41 -2.02
C LEU A 133 11.44 11.48 -3.22
N LEU A 134 11.28 12.01 -4.44
CA LEU A 134 11.39 11.24 -5.67
C LEU A 134 12.80 10.66 -5.84
N ALA A 135 13.85 11.47 -5.64
CA ALA A 135 15.24 11.02 -5.72
C ALA A 135 15.52 9.89 -4.72
N LYS A 136 15.03 10.02 -3.47
CA LYS A 136 15.19 8.99 -2.43
C LYS A 136 14.49 7.68 -2.81
N GLU A 137 13.27 7.74 -3.31
CA GLU A 137 12.54 6.52 -3.71
C GLU A 137 13.13 5.91 -4.98
N TYR A 138 13.61 6.71 -5.91
CA TYR A 138 14.32 6.22 -7.10
C TYR A 138 15.64 5.52 -6.76
N ALA A 139 16.44 6.10 -5.86
CA ALA A 139 17.67 5.45 -5.37
C ALA A 139 17.37 4.09 -4.70
N LYS A 140 16.34 4.02 -3.85
CA LYS A 140 15.90 2.76 -3.24
C LYS A 140 15.42 1.74 -4.28
N TYR A 141 14.74 2.20 -5.33
CA TYR A 141 14.31 1.34 -6.43
C TYR A 141 15.51 0.76 -7.17
N LEU A 142 16.53 1.58 -7.49
CA LEU A 142 17.76 1.10 -8.13
C LEU A 142 18.48 0.08 -7.26
N LEU A 143 18.63 0.36 -5.96
CA LEU A 143 19.20 -0.60 -5.01
C LEU A 143 18.41 -1.92 -4.99
N ALA A 144 17.08 -1.85 -4.89
CA ALA A 144 16.24 -3.04 -4.92
C ALA A 144 16.36 -3.82 -6.25
N ARG A 145 16.69 -3.16 -7.35
CA ARG A 145 16.89 -3.79 -8.65
C ARG A 145 18.23 -4.49 -8.78
N VAL A 146 19.27 -3.98 -8.16
CA VAL A 146 20.66 -4.50 -8.26
C VAL A 146 20.95 -5.58 -7.22
N TRP A 147 20.39 -5.44 -6.02
CA TRP A 147 20.52 -6.47 -4.97
C TRP A 147 19.58 -7.63 -5.25
N LEU A 148 20.03 -8.50 -6.11
CA LEU A 148 19.48 -9.81 -6.40
C LEU A 148 19.86 -10.82 -5.33
#